data_063ffda4813e3b0820d66b953379d1fe
#
_entry.id   063ffda4813e3b0820d66b953379d1fe
#
_cell.length_a   1.000
_cell.length_b   1.000
_cell.length_c   1.000
_cell.angle_alpha   90.00
_cell.angle_beta   90.00
_cell.angle_gamma   90.00
#
_symmetry.space_group_name_H-M   'P 1'
#
loop_
_entity.id
_entity.type
_entity.pdbx_description
1 polymer ?
#
loop_
_entity_poly.entity_id
_entity_poly.type
_entity_poly.pdbx_seq_one_letter_code
_entity_poly.pdbx_strand_id
1 'polypeptide(L)'
;MTHANNADNQNVELFAQDWTALNECALWTHEQGSLSALQEGLLKRIADVIAHRVSMFDIAQTGAHGQTQFVRPVAYGMSAQALDDYYERYAAYDYTIWSFDTRVVDVYRDLDLVDVERRNGTPIYLEWMQPLGIYYGCTATLAHKATPLGSITLFRAEQDGDFTDSELEILRQIARHLSVRLHQLLPHGYAEGADESPASVLAIKAALLPREGEVLKFMLTGKTNHEIAV
;
A
#
# COMPACT_ATOMS: atom_id res chain seq x y z
N MET A 1 -12.28 30.01 -11.61
CA MET A 1 -13.25 28.99 -12.07
C MET A 1 -12.93 27.73 -11.27
N THR A 2 -13.79 27.49 -10.32
CA THR A 2 -13.71 26.40 -9.35
C THR A 2 -14.03 25.07 -10.06
N HIS A 3 -13.03 24.27 -10.34
CA HIS A 3 -13.27 22.86 -10.67
C HIS A 3 -13.57 22.13 -9.37
N ALA A 4 -14.86 21.91 -9.15
CA ALA A 4 -15.34 21.00 -8.15
C ALA A 4 -14.76 19.60 -8.45
N ASN A 5 -14.00 19.08 -7.50
CA ASN A 5 -13.69 17.66 -7.39
C ASN A 5 -15.02 16.93 -7.14
N ASN A 6 -15.67 16.52 -8.21
CA ASN A 6 -16.72 15.52 -8.17
C ASN A 6 -16.01 14.16 -8.05
N ALA A 7 -15.51 13.86 -6.88
CA ALA A 7 -15.38 12.46 -6.49
C ALA A 7 -16.82 11.95 -6.38
N ASP A 8 -17.31 11.36 -7.45
CA ASP A 8 -18.52 10.57 -7.42
C ASP A 8 -18.37 9.53 -6.32
N ASN A 9 -18.96 9.83 -5.18
CA ASN A 9 -19.13 8.88 -4.10
C ASN A 9 -20.21 7.90 -4.58
N GLN A 10 -19.85 7.06 -5.55
CA GLN A 10 -20.68 5.93 -5.95
C GLN A 10 -20.81 5.10 -4.69
N ASN A 11 -22.02 5.08 -4.17
CA ASN A 11 -22.39 4.32 -2.98
C ASN A 11 -22.23 2.84 -3.36
N VAL A 12 -21.04 2.29 -3.12
CA VAL A 12 -20.75 0.87 -3.40
C VAL A 12 -21.61 0.05 -2.44
N GLU A 13 -22.53 -0.71 -3.00
CA GLU A 13 -23.43 -1.56 -2.22
C GLU A 13 -22.70 -2.86 -1.87
N LEU A 14 -22.52 -3.11 -0.57
CA LEU A 14 -21.99 -4.36 -0.04
C LEU A 14 -23.13 -5.29 0.35
N PHE A 15 -23.02 -6.57 0.02
CA PHE A 15 -23.98 -7.58 0.43
C PHE A 15 -23.85 -7.91 1.91
N ALA A 16 -24.90 -8.49 2.50
CA ALA A 16 -24.92 -8.85 3.93
C ALA A 16 -23.76 -9.80 4.33
N GLN A 17 -23.37 -10.71 3.44
CA GLN A 17 -22.24 -11.60 3.65
C GLN A 17 -20.91 -10.85 3.72
N ASP A 18 -20.73 -9.80 2.90
CA ASP A 18 -19.51 -8.97 2.87
C ASP A 18 -19.37 -8.20 4.18
N TRP A 19 -20.48 -7.63 4.67
CA TRP A 19 -20.53 -6.97 5.98
C TRP A 19 -20.21 -7.91 7.13
N THR A 20 -20.66 -9.17 7.08
CA THR A 20 -20.35 -10.17 8.11
C THR A 20 -18.87 -10.48 8.11
N ALA A 21 -18.28 -10.81 6.96
CA ALA A 21 -16.86 -11.14 6.83
C ALA A 21 -15.96 -9.95 7.22
N LEU A 22 -16.32 -8.74 6.79
CA LEU A 22 -15.63 -7.51 7.17
C LEU A 22 -15.64 -7.29 8.67
N ASN A 23 -16.82 -7.44 9.31
CA ASN A 23 -16.96 -7.25 10.75
C ASN A 23 -16.15 -8.28 11.54
N GLU A 24 -16.14 -9.53 11.13
CA GLU A 24 -15.30 -10.58 11.76
C GLU A 24 -13.81 -10.26 11.64
N CYS A 25 -13.35 -9.79 10.46
CA CYS A 25 -11.97 -9.36 10.25
C CYS A 25 -11.62 -8.14 11.13
N ALA A 26 -12.51 -7.18 11.23
CA ALA A 26 -12.32 -5.98 12.06
C ALA A 26 -12.25 -6.33 13.55
N LEU A 27 -13.16 -7.15 14.05
CA LEU A 27 -13.15 -7.61 15.45
C LEU A 27 -11.86 -8.34 15.77
N TRP A 28 -11.47 -9.31 14.93
CA TRP A 28 -10.20 -10.00 15.08
C TRP A 28 -9.00 -9.05 15.12
N THR A 29 -8.98 -8.05 14.24
CA THR A 29 -7.90 -7.03 14.21
C THR A 29 -7.77 -6.32 15.55
N HIS A 30 -8.89 -5.95 16.17
CA HIS A 30 -8.89 -5.26 17.47
C HIS A 30 -8.53 -6.18 18.66
N GLU A 31 -8.72 -7.47 18.55
CA GLU A 31 -8.34 -8.45 19.56
C GLU A 31 -6.84 -8.72 19.64
N GLN A 32 -6.07 -8.40 18.58
CA GLN A 32 -4.63 -8.68 18.56
C GLN A 32 -3.89 -7.81 19.57
N GLY A 33 -3.22 -8.44 20.53
CA GLY A 33 -2.51 -7.77 21.62
C GLY A 33 -1.09 -7.27 21.23
N SER A 34 -0.54 -7.68 20.10
CA SER A 34 0.79 -7.32 19.64
C SER A 34 0.87 -7.13 18.14
N LEU A 35 1.87 -6.37 17.69
CA LEU A 35 2.14 -6.17 16.27
C LEU A 35 2.48 -7.49 15.56
N SER A 36 3.27 -8.37 16.18
CA SER A 36 3.64 -9.67 15.62
C SER A 36 2.39 -10.54 15.37
N ALA A 37 1.51 -10.68 16.38
CA ALA A 37 0.28 -11.44 16.23
C ALA A 37 -0.63 -10.89 15.13
N LEU A 38 -0.69 -9.56 15.00
CA LEU A 38 -1.43 -8.89 13.95
C LEU A 38 -0.84 -9.22 12.57
N GLN A 39 0.48 -9.08 12.40
CA GLN A 39 1.16 -9.34 11.12
C GLN A 39 1.05 -10.80 10.69
N GLU A 40 1.19 -11.75 11.61
CA GLU A 40 1.13 -13.18 11.32
C GLU A 40 -0.24 -13.65 10.80
N GLY A 41 -1.34 -13.03 11.25
CA GLY A 41 -2.69 -13.49 10.94
C GLY A 41 -3.46 -12.65 9.92
N LEU A 42 -3.11 -11.37 9.77
CA LEU A 42 -3.92 -10.41 9.03
C LEU A 42 -4.08 -10.77 7.55
N LEU A 43 -2.98 -11.01 6.85
CA LEU A 43 -3.01 -11.25 5.40
C LEU A 43 -3.81 -12.50 5.04
N LYS A 44 -3.72 -13.55 5.87
CA LYS A 44 -4.54 -14.74 5.70
C LYS A 44 -6.03 -14.44 5.89
N ARG A 45 -6.38 -13.63 6.89
CA ARG A 45 -7.79 -13.24 7.10
C ARG A 45 -8.33 -12.36 5.99
N ILE A 46 -7.50 -11.49 5.43
CA ILE A 46 -7.89 -10.72 4.25
C ILE A 46 -8.13 -11.67 3.06
N ALA A 47 -7.32 -12.73 2.91
CA ALA A 47 -7.52 -13.72 1.84
C ALA A 47 -8.84 -14.51 1.97
N ASP A 48 -9.36 -14.67 3.20
CA ASP A 48 -10.67 -15.28 3.44
C ASP A 48 -11.84 -14.34 3.04
N VAL A 49 -11.59 -13.02 2.93
CA VAL A 49 -12.62 -12.00 2.62
C VAL A 49 -12.49 -11.52 1.17
N ILE A 50 -11.28 -11.25 0.72
CA ILE A 50 -10.96 -10.78 -0.63
C ILE A 50 -10.02 -11.80 -1.27
N ALA A 51 -10.55 -12.57 -2.24
CA ALA A 51 -9.76 -13.60 -2.91
C ALA A 51 -8.54 -12.98 -3.61
N HIS A 52 -7.35 -13.43 -3.26
CA HIS A 52 -6.09 -13.03 -3.88
C HIS A 52 -5.04 -14.14 -3.72
N ARG A 53 -3.95 -14.07 -4.49
CA ARG A 53 -2.90 -15.11 -4.47
C ARG A 53 -1.75 -14.74 -3.55
N VAL A 54 -1.36 -13.49 -3.61
CA VAL A 54 -0.19 -12.96 -2.91
C VAL A 54 -0.61 -11.65 -2.25
N SER A 55 -0.07 -11.39 -1.07
CA SER A 55 -0.22 -10.09 -0.42
C SER A 55 0.99 -9.73 0.42
N MET A 56 1.17 -8.44 0.62
CA MET A 56 2.24 -7.83 1.41
C MET A 56 1.65 -6.87 2.43
N PHE A 57 2.29 -6.76 3.57
CA PHE A 57 1.95 -5.79 4.61
C PHE A 57 3.22 -5.18 5.18
N ASP A 58 3.33 -3.87 5.12
CA ASP A 58 4.47 -3.08 5.54
C ASP A 58 4.10 -2.09 6.62
N ILE A 59 5.03 -1.83 7.53
CA ILE A 59 4.93 -0.76 8.51
C ILE A 59 5.73 0.44 8.00
N ALA A 60 5.12 1.62 7.99
CA ALA A 60 5.81 2.87 7.68
C ALA A 60 6.48 3.44 8.93
N GLN A 61 7.71 3.90 8.78
CA GLN A 61 8.48 4.59 9.80
C GLN A 61 9.09 5.87 9.20
N THR A 62 9.17 6.93 9.99
CA THR A 62 9.87 8.14 9.56
C THR A 62 11.36 7.99 9.81
N GLY A 63 12.15 8.03 8.77
CA GLY A 63 13.61 7.99 8.83
C GLY A 63 14.23 9.29 9.35
N ALA A 64 15.54 9.28 9.61
CA ALA A 64 16.30 10.38 10.21
C ALA A 64 16.22 11.72 9.46
N HIS A 65 15.86 11.71 8.17
CA HIS A 65 15.71 12.89 7.34
C HIS A 65 14.24 13.20 6.96
N GLY A 66 13.28 12.62 7.71
CA GLY A 66 11.85 12.84 7.48
C GLY A 66 11.24 12.05 6.31
N GLN A 67 12.01 11.16 5.66
CA GLN A 67 11.51 10.29 4.60
C GLN A 67 10.74 9.09 5.20
N THR A 68 9.72 8.63 4.48
CA THR A 68 9.03 7.39 4.84
C THR A 68 9.91 6.18 4.48
N GLN A 69 10.04 5.25 5.42
CA GLN A 69 10.72 3.96 5.25
C GLN A 69 9.73 2.86 5.57
N PHE A 70 9.78 1.74 4.82
CA PHE A 70 8.99 0.57 5.12
C PHE A 70 9.84 -0.46 5.86
N VAL A 71 9.32 -0.91 6.99
CA VAL A 71 10.02 -1.83 7.88
C VAL A 71 9.12 -3.01 8.23
N ARG A 72 9.73 -4.11 8.67
CA ARG A 72 9.03 -5.34 9.11
C ARG A 72 8.02 -5.85 8.07
N PRO A 73 8.40 -5.98 6.80
CA PRO A 73 7.49 -6.51 5.81
C PRO A 73 7.13 -7.96 6.12
N VAL A 74 5.87 -8.30 5.89
CA VAL A 74 5.38 -9.68 5.90
C VAL A 74 4.61 -9.96 4.64
N ALA A 75 4.59 -11.20 4.18
CA ALA A 75 3.87 -11.59 2.98
C ALA A 75 3.05 -12.87 3.21
N TYR A 76 2.02 -13.03 2.40
CA TYR A 76 1.22 -14.24 2.27
C TYR A 76 1.25 -14.70 0.81
N GLY A 77 1.39 -16.01 0.59
CA GLY A 77 1.43 -16.59 -0.77
C GLY A 77 2.73 -16.32 -1.55
N MET A 78 3.75 -15.77 -0.90
CA MET A 78 5.04 -15.43 -1.48
C MET A 78 6.17 -16.03 -0.65
N SER A 79 7.30 -16.38 -1.28
CA SER A 79 8.50 -16.81 -0.56
C SER A 79 9.20 -15.63 0.13
N ALA A 80 9.94 -15.89 1.22
CA ALA A 80 10.76 -14.88 1.85
C ALA A 80 11.77 -14.26 0.87
N GLN A 81 12.39 -15.06 0.01
CA GLN A 81 13.32 -14.57 -1.01
C GLN A 81 12.65 -13.58 -1.98
N ALA A 82 11.43 -13.86 -2.45
CA ALA A 82 10.73 -12.95 -3.35
C ALA A 82 10.35 -11.64 -2.66
N LEU A 83 10.05 -11.67 -1.36
CA LEU A 83 9.81 -10.48 -0.54
C LEU A 83 11.10 -9.66 -0.39
N ASP A 84 12.21 -10.31 -0.05
CA ASP A 84 13.52 -9.66 0.09
C ASP A 84 13.98 -9.05 -1.24
N ASP A 85 13.84 -9.77 -2.37
CA ASP A 85 14.14 -9.27 -3.71
C ASP A 85 13.35 -8.00 -4.05
N TYR A 86 12.06 -7.91 -3.65
CA TYR A 86 11.28 -6.69 -3.84
C TYR A 86 11.96 -5.49 -3.15
N TYR A 87 12.27 -5.60 -1.86
CA TYR A 87 12.85 -4.48 -1.11
C TYR A 87 14.28 -4.13 -1.53
N GLU A 88 15.09 -5.14 -1.84
CA GLU A 88 16.49 -4.91 -2.18
C GLU A 88 16.70 -4.39 -3.62
N ARG A 89 15.81 -4.78 -4.55
CA ARG A 89 16.08 -4.59 -5.97
C ARG A 89 14.99 -3.83 -6.72
N TYR A 90 13.71 -4.03 -6.38
CA TYR A 90 12.59 -3.56 -7.21
C TYR A 90 11.79 -2.41 -6.61
N ALA A 91 11.76 -2.23 -5.31
CA ALA A 91 10.99 -1.17 -4.68
C ALA A 91 11.36 0.24 -5.19
N ALA A 92 12.63 0.46 -5.56
CA ALA A 92 13.07 1.74 -6.14
C ALA A 92 12.48 2.01 -7.54
N TYR A 93 11.96 0.97 -8.22
CA TYR A 93 11.34 1.05 -9.55
C TYR A 93 9.83 0.85 -9.48
N ASP A 94 9.27 0.80 -8.28
CA ASP A 94 7.85 0.67 -8.09
C ASP A 94 7.13 1.95 -8.55
N TYR A 95 6.32 1.81 -9.58
CA TYR A 95 5.59 2.91 -10.20
C TYR A 95 4.47 3.47 -9.31
N THR A 96 4.14 2.78 -8.22
CA THR A 96 3.13 3.20 -7.24
C THR A 96 3.74 3.82 -5.98
N ILE A 97 5.07 3.82 -5.86
CA ILE A 97 5.79 4.19 -4.62
C ILE A 97 5.42 5.57 -4.08
N TRP A 98 5.10 6.51 -4.96
CA TRP A 98 4.68 7.86 -4.58
C TRP A 98 3.36 7.89 -3.80
N SER A 99 2.50 6.87 -3.97
CA SER A 99 1.21 6.78 -3.32
C SER A 99 1.32 6.38 -1.84
N PHE A 100 2.44 5.78 -1.44
CA PHE A 100 2.65 5.31 -0.07
C PHE A 100 2.94 6.43 0.94
N ASP A 101 3.33 7.63 0.50
CA ASP A 101 3.53 8.79 1.38
C ASP A 101 2.21 9.54 1.65
N THR A 102 1.11 8.81 1.76
CA THR A 102 -0.19 9.40 2.04
C THR A 102 -0.46 9.46 3.54
N ARG A 103 -1.12 10.55 3.94
CA ARG A 103 -1.51 10.80 5.33
C ARG A 103 -2.97 10.43 5.61
N VAL A 104 -3.57 9.70 4.68
CA VAL A 104 -4.96 9.24 4.72
C VAL A 104 -5.04 7.77 4.36
N VAL A 105 -6.09 7.11 4.79
CA VAL A 105 -6.43 5.78 4.29
C VAL A 105 -7.04 5.94 2.91
N ASP A 106 -6.38 5.38 1.92
CA ASP A 106 -6.86 5.30 0.54
C ASP A 106 -6.68 3.90 -0.02
N VAL A 107 -7.47 3.55 -1.05
CA VAL A 107 -7.41 2.25 -1.72
C VAL A 107 -7.56 2.46 -3.21
N TYR A 108 -6.66 1.87 -3.97
CA TYR A 108 -6.61 1.99 -5.42
C TYR A 108 -6.12 0.70 -6.08
N ARG A 109 -6.49 0.51 -7.33
CA ARG A 109 -5.88 -0.49 -8.21
C ARG A 109 -4.63 0.10 -8.86
N ASP A 110 -3.64 -0.72 -9.11
CA ASP A 110 -2.45 -0.30 -9.84
C ASP A 110 -2.81 0.31 -11.20
N LEU A 111 -3.77 -0.29 -11.90
CA LEU A 111 -4.18 0.16 -13.24
C LEU A 111 -5.02 1.43 -13.25
N ASP A 112 -5.47 1.93 -12.09
CA ASP A 112 -6.06 3.27 -11.97
C ASP A 112 -4.96 4.36 -11.97
N LEU A 113 -3.71 3.98 -11.67
CA LEU A 113 -2.58 4.90 -11.51
C LEU A 113 -1.62 4.90 -12.70
N VAL A 114 -1.54 3.79 -13.44
CA VAL A 114 -0.58 3.61 -14.53
C VAL A 114 -1.20 2.85 -15.70
N ASP A 115 -0.86 3.28 -16.91
CA ASP A 115 -1.21 2.55 -18.12
C ASP A 115 -0.56 1.16 -18.18
N VAL A 116 -1.33 0.16 -18.65
CA VAL A 116 -0.91 -1.25 -18.74
C VAL A 116 0.38 -1.43 -19.55
N GLU A 117 0.49 -0.76 -20.70
CA GLU A 117 1.67 -0.91 -21.56
C GLU A 117 2.90 -0.36 -20.86
N ARG A 118 2.77 0.80 -20.21
CA ARG A 118 3.84 1.40 -19.43
C ARG A 118 4.23 0.52 -18.26
N ARG A 119 3.27 0.00 -17.48
CA ARG A 119 3.52 -0.91 -16.38
C ARG A 119 4.26 -2.16 -16.84
N ASN A 120 3.78 -2.80 -17.90
CA ASN A 120 4.36 -4.06 -18.42
C ASN A 120 5.79 -3.88 -18.94
N GLY A 121 6.22 -2.67 -19.25
CA GLY A 121 7.60 -2.34 -19.62
C GLY A 121 8.53 -2.07 -18.45
N THR A 122 8.05 -2.05 -17.21
CA THR A 122 8.88 -1.75 -16.04
C THR A 122 9.71 -2.96 -15.58
N PRO A 123 10.93 -2.74 -15.02
CA PRO A 123 11.72 -3.84 -14.45
C PRO A 123 10.98 -4.61 -13.36
N ILE A 124 10.21 -3.93 -12.50
CA ILE A 124 9.44 -4.58 -11.44
C ILE A 124 8.40 -5.55 -12.01
N TYR A 125 7.73 -5.18 -13.11
CA TYR A 125 6.77 -6.08 -13.74
C TYR A 125 7.46 -7.27 -14.40
N LEU A 126 8.46 -7.04 -15.23
CA LEU A 126 9.11 -8.06 -16.03
C LEU A 126 9.94 -9.07 -15.22
N GLU A 127 10.60 -8.59 -14.17
CA GLU A 127 11.59 -9.38 -13.44
C GLU A 127 11.08 -9.89 -12.09
N TRP A 128 9.99 -9.31 -11.54
CA TRP A 128 9.44 -9.69 -10.25
C TRP A 128 7.97 -10.10 -10.33
N MET A 129 7.06 -9.24 -10.82
CA MET A 129 5.63 -9.54 -10.85
C MET A 129 5.30 -10.70 -11.78
N GLN A 130 5.76 -10.64 -13.04
CA GLN A 130 5.46 -11.65 -14.06
C GLN A 130 5.98 -13.06 -13.69
N PRO A 131 7.22 -13.25 -13.21
CA PRO A 131 7.69 -14.56 -12.74
C PRO A 131 6.89 -15.12 -11.55
N LEU A 132 6.30 -14.27 -10.71
CA LEU A 132 5.42 -14.65 -9.61
C LEU A 132 3.97 -14.89 -10.04
N GLY A 133 3.66 -14.71 -11.32
CA GLY A 133 2.30 -14.82 -11.84
C GLY A 133 1.36 -13.70 -11.38
N ILE A 134 1.92 -12.54 -11.02
CA ILE A 134 1.19 -11.36 -10.61
C ILE A 134 0.86 -10.51 -11.82
N TYR A 135 -0.40 -10.08 -11.94
CA TYR A 135 -0.86 -9.20 -13.02
C TYR A 135 -1.62 -7.98 -12.49
N TYR A 136 -2.50 -8.12 -11.53
CA TYR A 136 -3.26 -7.03 -10.91
C TYR A 136 -2.77 -6.79 -9.49
N GLY A 137 -2.67 -5.52 -9.11
CA GLY A 137 -2.38 -5.06 -7.76
C GLY A 137 -3.51 -4.17 -7.23
N CYS A 138 -3.78 -4.28 -5.93
CA CYS A 138 -4.67 -3.39 -5.20
C CYS A 138 -4.00 -3.02 -3.88
N THR A 139 -3.80 -1.73 -3.65
CA THR A 139 -3.09 -1.24 -2.46
C THR A 139 -4.01 -0.42 -1.57
N ALA A 140 -3.95 -0.69 -0.27
CA ALA A 140 -4.50 0.16 0.78
C ALA A 140 -3.37 0.85 1.54
N THR A 141 -3.38 2.17 1.61
CA THR A 141 -2.51 2.95 2.49
C THR A 141 -3.10 3.00 3.90
N LEU A 142 -2.23 2.95 4.89
CA LEU A 142 -2.60 2.95 6.30
C LEU A 142 -2.12 4.25 6.95
N ALA A 143 -3.04 4.99 7.56
CA ALA A 143 -2.71 6.24 8.23
C ALA A 143 -3.67 6.51 9.40
N HIS A 144 -3.17 7.17 10.44
CA HIS A 144 -3.98 7.63 11.57
C HIS A 144 -3.59 9.05 11.97
N LYS A 145 -4.58 9.97 12.04
CA LYS A 145 -4.36 11.39 12.38
C LYS A 145 -3.22 12.02 11.56
N ALA A 146 -3.26 11.82 10.25
CA ALA A 146 -2.26 12.31 9.30
C ALA A 146 -0.84 11.74 9.49
N THR A 147 -0.68 10.62 10.22
CA THR A 147 0.57 9.90 10.35
C THR A 147 0.52 8.66 9.48
N PRO A 148 1.41 8.48 8.50
CA PRO A 148 1.54 7.24 7.75
C PRO A 148 1.90 6.08 8.69
N LEU A 149 1.28 4.92 8.51
CA LEU A 149 1.50 3.73 9.35
C LEU A 149 1.95 2.52 8.56
N GLY A 150 1.78 2.52 7.24
CA GLY A 150 2.16 1.40 6.37
C GLY A 150 1.23 1.23 5.18
N SER A 151 1.28 0.05 4.60
CA SER A 151 0.43 -0.34 3.48
C SER A 151 0.10 -1.82 3.48
N ILE A 152 -0.99 -2.18 2.80
CA ILE A 152 -1.31 -3.55 2.41
C ILE A 152 -1.47 -3.56 0.90
N THR A 153 -0.80 -4.50 0.23
CA THR A 153 -0.97 -4.72 -1.20
C THR A 153 -1.41 -6.16 -1.44
N LEU A 154 -2.48 -6.32 -2.21
CA LEU A 154 -3.04 -7.60 -2.65
C LEU A 154 -2.75 -7.79 -4.13
N PHE A 155 -2.45 -9.02 -4.54
CA PHE A 155 -2.11 -9.33 -5.93
C PHE A 155 -2.92 -10.50 -6.48
N ARG A 156 -3.31 -10.39 -7.75
CA ARG A 156 -3.99 -11.42 -8.54
C ARG A 156 -3.25 -11.74 -9.82
N ALA A 157 -3.45 -12.95 -10.31
CA ALA A 157 -3.04 -13.29 -11.66
C ALA A 157 -4.04 -12.77 -12.69
N GLU A 158 -3.63 -12.72 -13.97
CA GLU A 158 -4.45 -12.20 -15.06
C GLU A 158 -5.80 -12.92 -15.20
N GLN A 159 -5.80 -14.25 -15.07
CA GLN A 159 -7.02 -15.07 -15.17
C GLN A 159 -7.99 -14.89 -13.98
N ASP A 160 -7.57 -14.31 -12.87
CA ASP A 160 -8.43 -14.09 -11.72
C ASP A 160 -9.26 -12.80 -11.85
N GLY A 161 -8.93 -11.96 -12.83
CA GLY A 161 -9.56 -10.64 -13.04
C GLY A 161 -9.08 -9.59 -12.04
N ASP A 162 -9.39 -8.33 -12.33
CA ASP A 162 -9.04 -7.21 -11.45
C ASP A 162 -9.97 -7.14 -10.23
N PHE A 163 -9.57 -6.38 -9.24
CA PHE A 163 -10.35 -6.12 -8.02
C PHE A 163 -11.59 -5.28 -8.33
N THR A 164 -12.72 -5.65 -7.79
CA THR A 164 -14.00 -4.92 -7.95
C THR A 164 -14.08 -3.73 -7.01
N ASP A 165 -14.97 -2.78 -7.29
CA ASP A 165 -15.20 -1.63 -6.41
C ASP A 165 -15.70 -2.04 -5.02
N SER A 166 -16.47 -3.12 -4.93
CA SER A 166 -16.90 -3.70 -3.65
C SER A 166 -15.72 -4.24 -2.85
N GLU A 167 -14.77 -4.90 -3.49
CA GLU A 167 -13.56 -5.39 -2.84
C GLU A 167 -12.63 -4.24 -2.39
N LEU A 168 -12.53 -3.17 -3.18
CA LEU A 168 -11.83 -1.96 -2.77
C LEU A 168 -12.48 -1.34 -1.53
N GLU A 169 -13.82 -1.28 -1.48
CA GLU A 169 -14.52 -0.73 -0.32
C GLU A 169 -14.34 -1.61 0.92
N ILE A 170 -14.40 -2.94 0.78
CA ILE A 170 -14.10 -3.88 1.86
C ILE A 170 -12.67 -3.65 2.39
N LEU A 171 -11.69 -3.57 1.49
CA LEU A 171 -10.30 -3.33 1.88
C LEU A 171 -10.13 -1.97 2.56
N ARG A 172 -10.84 -0.93 2.09
CA ARG A 172 -10.84 0.40 2.72
C ARG A 172 -11.36 0.37 4.15
N GLN A 173 -12.44 -0.36 4.41
CA GLN A 173 -12.98 -0.51 5.76
C GLN A 173 -12.01 -1.29 6.66
N ILE A 174 -11.43 -2.39 6.18
CA ILE A 174 -10.39 -3.14 6.91
C ILE A 174 -9.20 -2.22 7.22
N ALA A 175 -8.71 -1.45 6.25
CA ALA A 175 -7.58 -0.54 6.40
C ALA A 175 -7.84 0.54 7.46
N ARG A 176 -9.07 1.05 7.57
CA ARG A 176 -9.47 2.01 8.62
C ARG A 176 -9.35 1.39 10.02
N HIS A 177 -9.90 0.18 10.22
CA HIS A 177 -9.80 -0.54 11.49
C HIS A 177 -8.35 -0.87 11.84
N LEU A 178 -7.60 -1.35 10.85
CA LEU A 178 -6.19 -1.68 11.00
C LEU A 178 -5.36 -0.45 11.36
N SER A 179 -5.59 0.69 10.72
CA SER A 179 -4.88 1.94 11.02
C SER A 179 -5.06 2.37 12.48
N VAL A 180 -6.28 2.27 13.00
CA VAL A 180 -6.54 2.54 14.43
C VAL A 180 -5.76 1.56 15.31
N ARG A 181 -5.79 0.25 14.99
CA ARG A 181 -5.11 -0.76 15.81
C ARG A 181 -3.59 -0.64 15.74
N LEU A 182 -3.02 -0.41 14.56
CA LEU A 182 -1.59 -0.15 14.41
C LEU A 182 -1.12 1.04 15.23
N HIS A 183 -1.86 2.15 15.18
CA HIS A 183 -1.52 3.32 15.98
C HIS A 183 -1.48 3.03 17.50
N GLN A 184 -2.32 2.11 17.98
CA GLN A 184 -2.32 1.67 19.38
C GLN A 184 -1.16 0.73 19.72
N LEU A 185 -0.75 -0.12 18.77
CA LEU A 185 0.30 -1.14 18.97
C LEU A 185 1.71 -0.61 18.72
N LEU A 186 1.85 0.40 17.87
CA LEU A 186 3.15 1.02 17.60
C LEU A 186 3.55 1.91 18.79
N PRO A 187 4.79 1.82 19.27
CA PRO A 187 5.29 2.67 20.34
C PRO A 187 5.11 4.16 20.01
N HIS A 188 4.76 4.96 21.01
CA HIS A 188 4.76 6.42 20.87
C HIS A 188 6.19 6.86 20.55
N GLY A 189 6.41 7.48 19.39
CA GLY A 189 7.74 7.81 18.89
C GLY A 189 8.23 6.90 17.76
N TYR A 190 7.44 5.95 17.28
CA TYR A 190 7.81 5.17 16.11
C TYR A 190 8.01 6.04 14.84
N ALA A 191 7.53 7.28 14.88
CA ALA A 191 7.84 8.33 13.91
C ALA A 191 9.24 8.96 14.13
N GLU A 192 9.92 8.68 15.25
CA GLU A 192 11.24 9.21 15.60
C GLU A 192 12.20 8.03 15.81
N GLY A 193 12.85 7.64 14.73
CA GLY A 193 14.04 6.81 14.60
C GLY A 193 14.37 5.83 15.72
N ALA A 194 14.18 4.55 15.51
CA ALA A 194 14.89 3.51 16.26
C ALA A 194 15.09 2.24 15.44
N ASP A 195 16.32 1.80 15.53
CA ASP A 195 16.86 0.47 15.28
C ASP A 195 17.09 0.08 13.81
N GLU A 196 18.34 0.32 13.40
CA GLU A 196 18.93 -0.14 12.14
C GLU A 196 19.18 -1.64 12.19
N SER A 197 18.21 -2.42 11.73
CA SER A 197 18.49 -3.75 11.21
C SER A 197 18.84 -3.64 9.72
N PRO A 198 19.97 -4.18 9.23
CA PRO A 198 20.42 -4.01 7.85
C PRO A 198 19.46 -4.54 6.77
N ALA A 199 18.49 -5.36 7.15
CA ALA A 199 17.50 -5.97 6.24
C ALA A 199 16.19 -5.16 6.11
N SER A 200 16.05 -4.00 6.74
CA SER A 200 14.76 -3.33 6.87
C SER A 200 14.75 -1.84 6.53
N VAL A 201 15.81 -1.32 5.96
CA VAL A 201 15.90 0.11 5.60
C VAL A 201 15.96 0.27 4.09
N LEU A 202 14.82 0.21 3.44
CA LEU A 202 14.67 0.89 2.18
C LEU A 202 14.30 2.34 2.47
N ALA A 203 15.34 3.17 2.57
CA ALA A 203 15.14 4.57 2.26
C ALA A 203 14.68 4.58 0.80
N ILE A 204 13.43 4.96 0.56
CA ILE A 204 13.00 5.35 -0.76
C ILE A 204 13.77 6.63 -1.09
N LYS A 205 15.06 6.49 -1.35
CA LYS A 205 15.74 7.32 -2.31
C LYS A 205 15.19 6.84 -3.63
N ALA A 206 14.02 7.35 -4.00
CA ALA A 206 13.73 7.42 -5.41
C ALA A 206 15.01 7.99 -6.01
N ALA A 207 15.70 7.22 -6.84
CA ALA A 207 16.70 7.73 -7.74
C ALA A 207 15.96 8.52 -8.83
N LEU A 208 15.10 9.45 -8.38
CA LEU A 208 14.52 10.48 -9.22
C LEU A 208 15.73 11.30 -9.66
N LEU A 209 15.91 11.43 -10.95
CA LEU A 209 16.78 12.47 -11.48
C LEU A 209 16.36 13.78 -10.81
N PRO A 210 17.27 14.72 -10.54
CA PRO A 210 16.95 15.99 -9.87
C PRO A 210 15.68 16.65 -10.40
N ARG A 211 15.45 16.56 -11.71
CA ARG A 211 14.27 17.10 -12.42
C ARG A 211 12.98 16.33 -12.11
N GLU A 212 13.05 15.04 -11.90
CA GLU A 212 11.87 14.21 -11.53
C GLU A 212 11.47 14.46 -10.08
N GLY A 213 12.44 14.71 -9.19
CA GLY A 213 12.18 15.13 -7.82
C GLY A 213 11.52 16.51 -7.75
N GLU A 214 11.88 17.46 -8.62
CA GLU A 214 11.21 18.76 -8.73
C GLU A 214 9.79 18.63 -9.24
N VAL A 215 9.58 17.82 -10.28
CA VAL A 215 8.23 17.54 -10.83
C VAL A 215 7.34 16.92 -9.77
N LEU A 216 7.81 15.92 -9.04
CA LEU A 216 7.08 15.31 -7.95
C LEU A 216 6.73 16.33 -6.86
N LYS A 217 7.66 17.17 -6.47
CA LYS A 217 7.44 18.25 -5.49
C LYS A 217 6.35 19.24 -5.95
N PHE A 218 6.33 19.58 -7.23
CA PHE A 218 5.30 20.45 -7.79
C PHE A 218 3.94 19.77 -7.87
N MET A 219 3.88 18.48 -8.20
CA MET A 219 2.63 17.70 -8.16
C MET A 219 2.08 17.60 -6.73
N LEU A 220 2.92 17.33 -5.75
CA LEU A 220 2.55 17.28 -4.33
C LEU A 220 2.07 18.63 -3.77
N THR A 221 2.48 19.75 -4.38
CA THR A 221 1.98 21.10 -4.05
C THR A 221 0.75 21.53 -4.85
N GLY A 222 0.15 20.59 -5.61
CA GLY A 222 -1.09 20.82 -6.35
C GLY A 222 -0.92 21.62 -7.64
N LYS A 223 0.30 21.72 -8.18
CA LYS A 223 0.54 22.36 -9.47
C LYS A 223 0.10 21.47 -10.63
N THR A 224 -0.51 22.08 -11.61
CA THR A 224 -0.93 21.41 -12.85
C THR A 224 0.26 21.13 -13.76
N ASN A 225 0.14 20.17 -14.68
CA ASN A 225 1.18 19.86 -15.66
C ASN A 225 1.64 21.09 -16.47
N HIS A 226 0.77 22.06 -16.67
CA HIS A 226 1.10 23.30 -17.37
C HIS A 226 1.99 24.23 -16.53
N GLU A 227 1.84 24.24 -15.22
CA GLU A 227 2.64 25.02 -14.27
C GLU A 227 3.98 24.34 -13.93
N ILE A 228 4.13 23.07 -14.25
CA ILE A 228 5.35 22.29 -14.06
C ILE A 228 6.24 22.34 -15.31
N ALA A 229 5.65 22.61 -16.48
CA ALA A 229 6.35 22.62 -17.77
C ALA A 229 7.05 23.96 -18.11
N VAL A 230 7.01 24.93 -17.22
CA VAL A 230 7.71 26.22 -17.31
C VAL A 230 8.96 26.16 -16.42
#